data_ef39207fa6bc25cc972474240faaca67
#
_entry.id   ef39207fa6bc25cc972474240faaca67
#
_cell.length_a   1.000
_cell.length_b   1.000
_cell.length_c   1.000
_cell.angle_alpha   90.00
_cell.angle_beta   90.00
_cell.angle_gamma   90.00
#
_symmetry.space_group_name_H-M   'P 1'
#
loop_
_entity.id
_entity.type
_entity.pdbx_description
1 polymer ?
#
loop_
_entity_poly.entity_id
_entity_poly.type
_entity_poly.pdbx_seq_one_letter_code
_entity_poly.pdbx_strand_id
1 'polypeptide(L)'
;MFLCDDSAIDFTPQPGVGAPVWCGRAANGETLKDFAASARQVGGRLAAIWGSDERRHGGGFRLHCVFGLDRGHAWVSLDLPADDPVYPDLAGIFPTAGRMQRATRDLVGIASAGGDQRPWLRHGAWPADWYPLRHDAEAEKGARLEFNESQNSNQAPFSAGFPNFPSDYDFVKVGGEGAHEIPVGPIHAGIIEPGHFRFSVVGERVLRLEQRLGYQHKGVEKLFIGADIARGASLVGRVSGDSTCAYAWAYAAAVEAACCVEPPPRALAVRALLLERERVANHLGDLGALGNDAAFAFGLTQFFRLKEDWVRQNARLFGHRFMMDCIVPGGVTVDADAAALAAIVEQCGAIEAAVKELRELYDGHPGLQDRFATTGIIDSNLARELSLTGMAARATGILLDGRAHRQGYTPPPPYAALGVRPVTDERGDVAARVAVRFDEIAESLRLLRTLAVGMAAGDTRVDLAPAAGASGLGVIEGWRGEVLVGVQFDNDGRLARVHPHDPSWQAWPALEHAVMNDIVPDFPLINKSFNLSYSGVDL
;
A
#
# COMPACT_ATOMS: atom_id res chain seq x y z
N MET A 1 4.89 -29.00 -1.76
CA MET A 1 5.17 -29.23 -0.34
C MET A 1 5.58 -27.90 0.24
N PHE A 2 4.68 -27.23 0.89
CA PHE A 2 4.60 -25.78 0.78
C PHE A 2 4.95 -25.01 2.01
N LEU A 3 5.03 -25.36 3.10
CA LEU A 3 5.13 -24.66 4.37
C LEU A 3 5.25 -25.70 5.44
N CYS A 4 6.31 -25.72 6.20
CA CYS A 4 6.42 -26.53 7.39
C CYS A 4 5.63 -27.85 7.31
N ASP A 5 6.26 -28.95 7.04
CA ASP A 5 5.62 -30.28 6.99
C ASP A 5 4.76 -30.63 8.23
N ASP A 6 4.79 -29.74 9.24
CA ASP A 6 4.04 -29.81 10.50
C ASP A 6 2.90 -28.77 10.62
N SER A 7 2.50 -28.05 9.54
CA SER A 7 1.40 -27.09 9.68
C SER A 7 0.05 -27.84 9.78
N ALA A 8 -0.71 -27.60 10.85
CA ALA A 8 -2.06 -28.12 11.04
C ALA A 8 -3.12 -27.42 10.15
N ILE A 9 -2.69 -26.73 9.06
CA ILE A 9 -3.57 -26.02 8.12
C ILE A 9 -3.45 -26.67 6.76
N ASP A 10 -4.59 -27.12 6.23
CA ASP A 10 -4.70 -27.60 4.86
C ASP A 10 -4.81 -26.43 3.88
N PHE A 11 -3.88 -26.34 2.95
CA PHE A 11 -3.84 -25.29 1.95
C PHE A 11 -4.31 -25.76 0.57
N THR A 12 -5.18 -24.98 -0.04
CA THR A 12 -5.61 -25.14 -1.43
C THR A 12 -5.09 -23.98 -2.29
N PRO A 13 -4.56 -24.25 -3.51
CA PRO A 13 -4.14 -23.18 -4.39
C PRO A 13 -5.35 -22.38 -4.88
N GLN A 14 -5.23 -21.05 -4.91
CA GLN A 14 -6.19 -20.18 -5.54
C GLN A 14 -6.04 -20.26 -7.06
N PRO A 15 -7.13 -20.34 -7.84
CA PRO A 15 -7.07 -20.27 -9.29
C PRO A 15 -6.65 -18.89 -9.79
N GLY A 16 -6.19 -18.79 -11.04
CA GLY A 16 -5.89 -17.54 -11.73
C GLY A 16 -4.42 -17.38 -12.12
N VAL A 17 -4.15 -16.33 -12.89
CA VAL A 17 -2.83 -15.99 -13.45
C VAL A 17 -2.06 -14.97 -12.62
N GLY A 18 -2.53 -14.66 -11.41
CA GLY A 18 -1.89 -13.72 -10.47
C GLY A 18 -0.63 -14.29 -9.80
N ALA A 19 -0.12 -13.58 -8.80
CA ALA A 19 0.89 -14.12 -7.90
C ALA A 19 0.35 -15.38 -7.21
N PRO A 20 1.17 -16.42 -7.00
CA PRO A 20 0.72 -17.66 -6.37
C PRO A 20 0.14 -17.41 -4.96
N VAL A 21 -1.07 -17.86 -4.73
CA VAL A 21 -1.78 -17.76 -3.45
C VAL A 21 -2.29 -19.14 -3.03
N TRP A 22 -2.16 -19.45 -1.75
CA TRP A 22 -2.73 -20.64 -1.13
C TRP A 22 -3.66 -20.22 0.00
N CYS A 23 -4.89 -20.71 -0.04
CA CYS A 23 -5.91 -20.42 0.95
C CYS A 23 -6.01 -21.56 1.96
N GLY A 24 -6.01 -21.22 3.25
CA GLY A 24 -6.15 -22.17 4.35
C GLY A 24 -7.02 -21.63 5.47
N ARG A 25 -7.53 -22.52 6.32
CA ARG A 25 -8.32 -22.15 7.51
C ARG A 25 -7.66 -22.69 8.76
N ALA A 26 -7.35 -21.83 9.70
CA ALA A 26 -6.88 -22.22 11.02
C ALA A 26 -8.07 -22.74 11.86
N ALA A 27 -7.87 -23.88 12.54
CA ALA A 27 -8.90 -24.48 13.39
C ALA A 27 -9.22 -23.63 14.64
N ASN A 28 -8.22 -22.92 15.15
CA ASN A 28 -8.33 -22.04 16.32
C ASN A 28 -7.18 -21.02 16.31
N GLY A 29 -7.16 -20.13 17.33
CA GLY A 29 -6.16 -19.07 17.45
C GLY A 29 -4.73 -19.58 17.66
N GLU A 30 -4.52 -20.68 18.38
CA GLU A 30 -3.18 -21.27 18.57
C GLU A 30 -2.63 -21.79 17.24
N THR A 31 -3.45 -22.48 16.43
CA THR A 31 -3.05 -22.93 15.09
C THR A 31 -2.62 -21.76 14.20
N LEU A 32 -3.30 -20.60 14.26
CA LEU A 32 -2.91 -19.40 13.53
C LEU A 32 -1.57 -18.85 14.04
N LYS A 33 -1.39 -18.81 15.35
CA LYS A 33 -0.17 -18.30 16.00
C LYS A 33 1.04 -19.18 15.69
N ASP A 34 0.87 -20.49 15.75
CA ASP A 34 1.92 -21.46 15.41
C ASP A 34 2.32 -21.35 13.94
N PHE A 35 1.33 -21.21 13.05
CA PHE A 35 1.60 -20.94 11.63
C PHE A 35 2.38 -19.64 11.43
N ALA A 36 1.98 -18.55 12.09
CA ALA A 36 2.67 -17.26 12.02
C ALA A 36 4.13 -17.37 12.52
N ALA A 37 4.37 -18.09 13.61
CA ALA A 37 5.72 -18.33 14.13
C ALA A 37 6.56 -19.16 13.14
N SER A 38 6.00 -20.22 12.57
CA SER A 38 6.66 -21.05 11.56
C SER A 38 6.97 -20.25 10.29
N ALA A 39 6.02 -19.43 9.82
CA ALA A 39 6.24 -18.53 8.68
C ALA A 39 7.42 -17.57 8.94
N ARG A 40 7.49 -17.01 10.17
CA ARG A 40 8.60 -16.13 10.57
C ARG A 40 9.95 -16.85 10.56
N GLN A 41 9.99 -18.08 11.07
CA GLN A 41 11.22 -18.90 11.13
C GLN A 41 11.81 -19.18 9.75
N VAL A 42 10.98 -19.36 8.72
CA VAL A 42 11.42 -19.58 7.34
C VAL A 42 11.66 -18.28 6.56
N GLY A 43 11.73 -17.13 7.27
CA GLY A 43 11.96 -15.82 6.64
C GLY A 43 10.72 -15.20 5.99
N GLY A 44 9.53 -15.75 6.27
CA GLY A 44 8.26 -15.18 5.83
C GLY A 44 7.96 -13.85 6.50
N ARG A 45 7.07 -13.09 5.89
CA ARG A 45 6.62 -11.76 6.33
C ARG A 45 5.11 -11.71 6.47
N LEU A 46 4.61 -10.86 7.35
CA LEU A 46 3.19 -10.56 7.43
C LEU A 46 2.85 -9.48 6.40
N ALA A 47 2.01 -9.83 5.43
CA ALA A 47 1.59 -8.91 4.38
C ALA A 47 0.34 -8.11 4.78
N ALA A 48 -0.70 -8.73 5.36
CA ALA A 48 -1.93 -8.02 5.76
C ALA A 48 -2.68 -8.74 6.87
N ILE A 49 -3.47 -7.96 7.66
CA ILE A 49 -4.50 -8.46 8.59
C ILE A 49 -5.76 -7.62 8.42
N TRP A 50 -6.92 -8.26 8.30
CA TRP A 50 -8.23 -7.60 8.32
C TRP A 50 -9.32 -8.52 8.84
N GLY A 51 -10.50 -7.98 9.10
CA GLY A 51 -11.66 -8.72 9.56
C GLY A 51 -12.87 -8.61 8.62
N SER A 52 -13.75 -9.60 8.68
CA SER A 52 -15.07 -9.60 8.07
C SER A 52 -16.17 -10.02 9.06
N ASP A 53 -17.38 -9.52 8.83
CA ASP A 53 -18.59 -9.88 9.59
C ASP A 53 -19.38 -10.94 8.80
N GLU A 54 -19.34 -12.19 9.28
CA GLU A 54 -19.99 -13.33 8.64
C GLU A 54 -21.37 -13.66 9.27
N ARG A 55 -21.87 -12.84 10.19
CA ARG A 55 -23.10 -13.12 10.95
C ARG A 55 -24.35 -13.25 10.07
N ARG A 56 -24.42 -12.54 8.94
CA ARG A 56 -25.53 -12.70 7.96
C ARG A 56 -25.57 -14.06 7.29
N HIS A 57 -24.45 -14.80 7.31
CA HIS A 57 -24.35 -16.12 6.70
C HIS A 57 -24.35 -17.24 7.75
N GLY A 58 -24.81 -16.93 8.98
CA GLY A 58 -24.90 -17.91 10.08
C GLY A 58 -23.58 -18.18 10.79
N GLY A 59 -22.52 -17.39 10.49
CA GLY A 59 -21.23 -17.41 11.16
C GLY A 59 -21.14 -16.39 12.30
N GLY A 60 -19.92 -16.18 12.79
CA GLY A 60 -19.56 -15.08 13.70
C GLY A 60 -18.81 -13.98 12.94
N PHE A 61 -17.56 -13.79 13.33
CA PHE A 61 -16.60 -12.96 12.62
C PHE A 61 -15.52 -13.82 12.00
N ARG A 62 -14.78 -13.27 11.04
CA ARG A 62 -13.61 -13.94 10.47
C ARG A 62 -12.44 -12.99 10.42
N LEU A 63 -11.31 -13.46 10.94
CA LEU A 63 -10.01 -12.82 10.77
C LEU A 63 -9.34 -13.38 9.53
N HIS A 64 -8.68 -12.51 8.78
CA HIS A 64 -7.87 -12.86 7.62
C HIS A 64 -6.45 -12.38 7.84
N CYS A 65 -5.48 -13.27 7.61
CA CYS A 65 -4.05 -12.97 7.65
C CYS A 65 -3.41 -13.42 6.34
N VAL A 66 -2.59 -12.58 5.74
CA VAL A 66 -1.81 -12.95 4.55
C VAL A 66 -0.33 -12.92 4.91
N PHE A 67 0.35 -14.01 4.63
CA PHE A 67 1.79 -14.16 4.83
C PHE A 67 2.48 -14.26 3.48
N GLY A 68 3.46 -13.40 3.24
CA GLY A 68 4.34 -13.51 2.07
C GLY A 68 5.48 -14.48 2.36
N LEU A 69 5.68 -15.43 1.46
CA LEU A 69 6.66 -16.52 1.55
C LEU A 69 7.49 -16.56 0.26
N ASP A 70 8.57 -17.33 0.25
CA ASP A 70 9.45 -17.40 -0.91
C ASP A 70 8.74 -17.75 -2.22
N ARG A 71 7.73 -18.61 -2.15
CA ARG A 71 7.02 -19.15 -3.33
C ARG A 71 5.70 -18.45 -3.66
N GLY A 72 5.26 -17.48 -2.84
CA GLY A 72 3.99 -16.78 -3.01
C GLY A 72 3.37 -16.39 -1.68
N HIS A 73 2.05 -16.41 -1.58
CA HIS A 73 1.31 -15.94 -0.43
C HIS A 73 0.44 -17.03 0.19
N ALA A 74 0.43 -17.10 1.51
CA ALA A 74 -0.53 -17.91 2.26
C ALA A 74 -1.61 -16.99 2.86
N TRP A 75 -2.85 -17.17 2.41
CA TRP A 75 -4.02 -16.50 2.97
C TRP A 75 -4.68 -17.42 3.99
N VAL A 76 -4.48 -17.13 5.26
CA VAL A 76 -5.04 -17.91 6.38
C VAL A 76 -6.24 -17.18 6.96
N SER A 77 -7.36 -17.88 7.09
CA SER A 77 -8.56 -17.38 7.78
C SER A 77 -8.79 -18.08 9.11
N LEU A 78 -9.38 -17.36 10.08
CA LEU A 78 -9.77 -17.88 11.38
C LEU A 78 -11.20 -17.43 11.68
N ASP A 79 -12.11 -18.41 11.90
CA ASP A 79 -13.47 -18.10 12.32
C ASP A 79 -13.48 -17.79 13.84
N LEU A 80 -14.21 -16.73 14.21
CA LEU A 80 -14.32 -16.22 15.57
C LEU A 80 -15.79 -16.15 16.01
N PRO A 81 -16.09 -16.37 17.30
CA PRO A 81 -17.46 -16.30 17.80
C PRO A 81 -18.06 -14.89 17.67
N ALA A 82 -19.38 -14.81 17.62
CA ALA A 82 -20.09 -13.54 17.43
C ALA A 82 -20.08 -12.65 18.68
N ASP A 83 -20.04 -13.26 19.86
CA ASP A 83 -20.13 -12.63 21.17
C ASP A 83 -18.77 -12.17 21.73
N ASP A 84 -17.69 -12.89 21.41
CA ASP A 84 -16.33 -12.55 21.85
C ASP A 84 -15.30 -12.83 20.75
N PRO A 85 -15.17 -11.96 19.72
CA PRO A 85 -14.28 -12.17 18.60
C PRO A 85 -12.83 -11.81 18.94
N VAL A 86 -12.18 -12.65 19.73
CA VAL A 86 -10.80 -12.45 20.20
C VAL A 86 -9.87 -13.52 19.63
N TYR A 87 -8.65 -13.13 19.26
CA TYR A 87 -7.58 -14.00 18.76
C TYR A 87 -6.23 -13.67 19.41
N PRO A 88 -5.23 -14.56 19.37
CA PRO A 88 -3.91 -14.31 19.94
C PRO A 88 -3.20 -13.14 19.27
N ASP A 89 -2.49 -12.32 20.05
CA ASP A 89 -1.65 -11.23 19.53
C ASP A 89 -0.53 -11.76 18.63
N LEU A 90 -0.42 -11.20 17.43
CA LEU A 90 0.63 -11.50 16.46
C LEU A 90 1.76 -10.48 16.45
N ALA A 91 1.65 -9.36 17.19
CA ALA A 91 2.65 -8.30 17.22
C ALA A 91 3.97 -8.75 17.84
N GLY A 92 3.94 -9.74 18.74
CA GLY A 92 5.14 -10.37 19.29
C GLY A 92 5.93 -11.21 18.27
N ILE A 93 5.30 -11.61 17.15
CA ILE A 93 5.93 -12.37 16.06
C ILE A 93 6.29 -11.42 14.89
N PHE A 94 5.35 -10.56 14.51
CA PHE A 94 5.49 -9.56 13.46
C PHE A 94 5.11 -8.18 14.01
N PRO A 95 6.07 -7.31 14.35
CA PRO A 95 5.78 -6.00 14.97
C PRO A 95 4.77 -5.14 14.20
N THR A 96 4.75 -5.25 12.88
CA THR A 96 3.81 -4.53 12.02
C THR A 96 2.35 -4.98 12.18
N ALA A 97 2.09 -6.16 12.76
CA ALA A 97 0.73 -6.62 13.07
C ALA A 97 -0.02 -5.65 13.99
N GLY A 98 0.67 -5.02 14.93
CA GLY A 98 0.04 -4.21 15.97
C GLY A 98 -0.90 -3.12 15.44
N ARG A 99 -0.52 -2.41 14.36
CA ARG A 99 -1.36 -1.37 13.73
C ARG A 99 -2.55 -1.96 12.97
N MET A 100 -2.32 -3.05 12.24
CA MET A 100 -3.38 -3.74 11.48
C MET A 100 -4.41 -4.36 12.44
N GLN A 101 -3.97 -4.92 13.57
CA GLN A 101 -4.83 -5.46 14.64
C GLN A 101 -5.72 -4.36 15.24
N ARG A 102 -5.13 -3.19 15.52
CA ARG A 102 -5.88 -2.03 16.03
C ARG A 102 -6.92 -1.53 15.01
N ALA A 103 -6.55 -1.42 13.71
CA ALA A 103 -7.47 -1.04 12.66
C ALA A 103 -8.62 -2.06 12.51
N THR A 104 -8.30 -3.36 12.54
CA THR A 104 -9.30 -4.44 12.51
C THR A 104 -10.29 -4.32 13.67
N ARG A 105 -9.80 -4.00 14.88
CA ARG A 105 -10.66 -3.76 16.05
C ARG A 105 -11.54 -2.52 15.84
N ASP A 106 -10.98 -1.41 15.40
CA ASP A 106 -11.74 -0.17 15.20
C ASP A 106 -12.85 -0.34 14.15
N LEU A 107 -12.59 -1.11 13.08
CA LEU A 107 -13.52 -1.26 11.96
C LEU A 107 -14.57 -2.35 12.16
N VAL A 108 -14.22 -3.47 12.80
CA VAL A 108 -15.09 -4.67 12.89
C VAL A 108 -15.31 -5.11 14.33
N GLY A 109 -14.48 -4.68 15.28
CA GLY A 109 -14.54 -5.08 16.68
C GLY A 109 -13.89 -6.45 16.97
N ILE A 110 -13.05 -6.97 16.09
CA ILE A 110 -12.23 -8.16 16.31
C ILE A 110 -10.96 -7.73 17.04
N ALA A 111 -10.72 -8.26 18.25
CA ALA A 111 -9.64 -7.84 19.13
C ALA A 111 -8.51 -8.86 19.23
N SER A 112 -7.27 -8.38 19.36
CA SER A 112 -6.12 -9.23 19.73
C SER A 112 -5.97 -9.32 21.24
N ALA A 113 -5.74 -10.51 21.77
CA ALA A 113 -5.52 -10.72 23.20
C ALA A 113 -4.13 -10.23 23.62
N GLY A 114 -4.08 -9.23 24.51
CA GLY A 114 -2.83 -8.72 25.08
C GLY A 114 -2.03 -7.74 24.22
N GLY A 115 -2.50 -7.40 23.01
CA GLY A 115 -1.86 -6.41 22.13
C GLY A 115 -2.14 -4.94 22.53
N ASP A 116 -1.58 -4.00 21.78
CA ASP A 116 -1.85 -2.57 21.94
C ASP A 116 -3.34 -2.28 21.68
N GLN A 117 -4.02 -1.77 22.69
CA GLN A 117 -5.46 -1.50 22.65
C GLN A 117 -5.80 -0.05 22.35
N ARG A 118 -4.81 0.82 22.08
CA ARG A 118 -5.06 2.21 21.67
C ARG A 118 -5.76 2.24 20.30
N PRO A 119 -6.70 3.17 20.05
CA PRO A 119 -7.38 3.26 18.76
C PRO A 119 -6.39 3.62 17.63
N TRP A 120 -6.61 3.10 16.42
CA TRP A 120 -5.80 3.44 15.26
C TRP A 120 -6.52 4.42 14.33
N LEU A 121 -7.69 4.03 13.78
CA LEU A 121 -8.50 4.87 12.90
C LEU A 121 -9.49 5.74 13.67
N ARG A 122 -9.93 5.26 14.83
CA ARG A 122 -10.91 5.96 15.64
C ARG A 122 -10.34 7.25 16.22
N HIS A 123 -10.96 8.38 15.89
CA HIS A 123 -10.73 9.69 16.45
C HIS A 123 -11.93 10.14 17.29
N GLY A 124 -11.80 11.20 18.11
CA GLY A 124 -12.69 11.55 19.20
C GLY A 124 -14.20 11.59 18.93
N ALA A 125 -14.64 11.87 17.70
CA ALA A 125 -16.06 11.88 17.34
C ALA A 125 -16.63 10.49 17.01
N TRP A 126 -15.82 9.47 16.96
CA TRP A 126 -16.23 8.10 16.63
C TRP A 126 -16.59 7.33 17.92
N PRO A 127 -17.85 6.89 18.11
CA PRO A 127 -18.29 6.19 19.32
C PRO A 127 -17.48 4.91 19.59
N ALA A 128 -17.24 4.62 20.87
CA ALA A 128 -16.36 3.51 21.27
C ALA A 128 -16.92 2.11 20.91
N ASP A 129 -18.22 1.98 20.83
CA ASP A 129 -18.99 0.76 20.55
C ASP A 129 -19.51 0.67 19.12
N TRP A 130 -19.18 1.62 18.26
CA TRP A 130 -19.60 1.63 16.88
C TRP A 130 -18.50 1.08 15.96
N TYR A 131 -18.84 0.10 15.12
CA TYR A 131 -17.95 -0.60 14.20
C TYR A 131 -18.47 -0.52 12.77
N PRO A 132 -17.94 0.38 11.92
CA PRO A 132 -18.56 0.76 10.65
C PRO A 132 -18.70 -0.37 9.64
N LEU A 133 -17.89 -1.42 9.70
CA LEU A 133 -17.94 -2.53 8.77
C LEU A 133 -18.82 -3.70 9.24
N ARG A 134 -19.44 -3.58 10.42
CA ARG A 134 -20.47 -4.53 10.83
C ARG A 134 -21.77 -4.34 10.07
N HIS A 135 -22.50 -5.42 9.89
CA HIS A 135 -23.81 -5.39 9.22
C HIS A 135 -24.90 -4.66 10.01
N ASP A 136 -24.80 -4.64 11.32
CA ASP A 136 -25.69 -3.94 12.26
C ASP A 136 -25.26 -2.48 12.52
N ALA A 137 -24.15 -2.04 11.95
CA ALA A 137 -23.78 -0.64 11.94
C ALA A 137 -24.75 0.10 11.00
N GLU A 138 -25.95 0.41 11.50
CA GLU A 138 -26.82 1.37 10.84
C GLU A 138 -26.05 2.68 10.74
N ALA A 139 -26.07 3.29 9.55
CA ALA A 139 -25.70 4.69 9.45
C ALA A 139 -26.70 5.42 10.35
N GLU A 140 -26.28 5.81 11.55
CA GLU A 140 -27.06 6.77 12.31
C GLU A 140 -27.35 7.93 11.35
N LYS A 141 -28.64 8.13 11.07
CA LYS A 141 -29.14 9.26 10.30
C LYS A 141 -28.90 10.57 11.07
N GLY A 142 -27.74 10.78 11.63
CA GLY A 142 -27.49 11.80 12.62
C GLY A 142 -26.21 12.60 12.48
N ALA A 143 -25.30 12.24 11.61
CA ALA A 143 -24.21 13.16 11.24
C ALA A 143 -24.49 13.86 9.90
N ARG A 144 -25.75 14.19 9.60
CA ARG A 144 -26.05 15.31 8.75
C ARG A 144 -25.61 16.53 9.54
N LEU A 145 -24.47 17.08 9.22
CA LEU A 145 -24.24 18.51 9.40
C LEU A 145 -25.39 19.19 8.63
N GLU A 146 -26.50 19.47 9.30
CA GLU A 146 -27.48 20.38 8.80
C GLU A 146 -26.78 21.74 8.75
N PHE A 147 -26.22 22.04 7.57
CA PHE A 147 -25.91 23.42 7.24
C PHE A 147 -27.22 24.16 7.22
N ASN A 148 -27.57 24.73 8.36
CA ASN A 148 -28.70 25.61 8.49
C ASN A 148 -28.34 26.89 7.72
N GLU A 149 -28.83 27.05 6.51
CA GLU A 149 -28.59 28.19 5.62
C GLU A 149 -29.02 29.54 6.21
N SER A 150 -29.55 29.56 7.43
CA SER A 150 -30.09 30.76 8.09
C SER A 150 -29.14 31.43 9.08
N GLN A 151 -27.91 30.95 9.27
CA GLN A 151 -26.94 31.65 10.12
C GLN A 151 -25.76 32.20 9.29
N ASN A 152 -26.02 33.40 8.74
CA ASN A 152 -25.00 34.31 8.23
C ASN A 152 -24.16 34.85 9.42
N SER A 153 -23.26 34.05 9.95
CA SER A 153 -22.21 34.50 10.85
C SER A 153 -20.88 33.93 10.42
N ASN A 154 -19.92 34.82 10.14
CA ASN A 154 -18.53 34.53 9.80
C ASN A 154 -17.73 33.87 10.94
N GLN A 155 -18.40 33.08 11.77
CA GLN A 155 -17.76 32.25 12.79
C GLN A 155 -18.11 30.80 12.45
N ALA A 156 -17.14 30.09 11.88
CA ALA A 156 -17.20 28.64 11.80
C ALA A 156 -17.51 28.09 13.21
N PRO A 157 -18.42 27.09 13.35
CA PRO A 157 -18.73 26.51 14.65
C PRO A 157 -17.61 25.57 15.12
N PHE A 158 -16.38 26.10 15.17
CA PHE A 158 -15.20 25.37 15.68
C PHE A 158 -15.10 25.39 17.20
N SER A 159 -16.02 26.05 17.92
CA SER A 159 -15.90 26.23 19.37
C SER A 159 -16.85 25.36 20.21
N ALA A 160 -17.72 24.54 19.62
CA ALA A 160 -18.59 23.67 20.38
C ALA A 160 -18.10 22.23 20.32
N GLY A 161 -17.21 21.84 21.24
CA GLY A 161 -17.09 20.47 21.68
C GLY A 161 -16.31 19.48 20.81
N PHE A 162 -15.43 19.93 19.92
CA PHE A 162 -14.39 19.03 19.43
C PHE A 162 -13.42 18.79 20.57
N PRO A 163 -13.25 17.53 21.04
CA PRO A 163 -12.20 17.22 22.03
C PRO A 163 -10.88 17.74 21.48
N ASN A 164 -10.08 18.35 22.35
CA ASN A 164 -8.78 18.92 22.00
C ASN A 164 -7.96 17.88 21.24
N PHE A 165 -7.83 18.03 19.93
CA PHE A 165 -6.88 17.30 19.13
C PHE A 165 -5.49 17.62 19.65
N PRO A 166 -4.74 16.70 20.12
CA PRO A 166 -4.56 15.27 20.19
C PRO A 166 -4.64 14.68 21.61
N SER A 167 -5.47 15.24 22.51
CA SER A 167 -5.51 14.85 23.93
C SER A 167 -6.10 13.45 24.19
N ASP A 168 -6.76 12.83 23.21
CA ASP A 168 -7.45 11.55 23.38
C ASP A 168 -6.60 10.33 22.99
N TYR A 169 -5.33 10.52 22.66
CA TYR A 169 -4.42 9.44 22.30
C TYR A 169 -3.20 9.42 23.22
N ASP A 170 -3.01 8.31 23.92
CA ASP A 170 -1.89 8.10 24.83
C ASP A 170 -0.59 7.84 24.07
N PHE A 171 0.13 8.89 23.72
CA PHE A 171 1.47 8.77 23.17
C PHE A 171 2.45 8.22 24.21
N VAL A 172 3.39 7.40 23.75
CA VAL A 172 4.43 6.87 24.63
C VAL A 172 5.36 7.99 25.05
N LYS A 173 5.42 8.23 26.35
CA LYS A 173 6.29 9.28 26.94
C LYS A 173 7.73 8.78 27.06
N VAL A 174 8.67 9.59 26.62
CA VAL A 174 10.11 9.39 26.83
C VAL A 174 10.56 10.25 28.00
N GLY A 175 11.02 9.61 29.07
CA GLY A 175 11.55 10.29 30.26
C GLY A 175 13.05 10.55 30.12
N GLY A 176 13.58 11.51 30.91
CA GLY A 176 15.00 11.84 30.98
C GLY A 176 15.22 13.34 31.09
N GLU A 177 16.40 13.73 31.60
CA GLU A 177 16.77 15.14 31.72
C GLU A 177 16.92 15.76 30.32
N GLY A 178 16.26 16.91 30.09
CA GLY A 178 16.26 17.62 28.82
C GLY A 178 15.37 17.00 27.72
N ALA A 179 14.70 15.85 27.99
CA ALA A 179 13.76 15.28 27.04
C ALA A 179 12.48 16.13 26.97
N HIS A 180 12.05 16.47 25.74
CA HIS A 180 10.80 17.17 25.49
C HIS A 180 10.13 16.69 24.22
N GLU A 181 8.84 17.01 24.07
CA GLU A 181 8.03 16.59 22.93
C GLU A 181 7.82 17.75 21.95
N ILE A 182 7.92 17.44 20.65
CA ILE A 182 7.59 18.36 19.55
C ILE A 182 6.43 17.76 18.76
N PRO A 183 5.22 18.34 18.86
CA PRO A 183 4.08 17.91 18.03
C PRO A 183 4.14 18.58 16.65
N VAL A 184 3.97 17.79 15.58
CA VAL A 184 3.96 18.26 14.19
C VAL A 184 2.71 17.72 13.49
N GLY A 185 1.96 18.60 12.82
CA GLY A 185 0.69 18.25 12.18
C GLY A 185 -0.50 18.17 13.16
N PRO A 186 -1.68 17.71 12.71
CA PRO A 186 -1.91 16.91 11.48
C PRO A 186 -1.89 17.69 10.15
N ILE A 187 -1.96 19.02 10.17
CA ILE A 187 -1.99 19.84 8.95
C ILE A 187 -0.58 20.36 8.65
N HIS A 188 -0.12 20.14 7.41
CA HIS A 188 1.23 20.48 6.93
C HIS A 188 1.16 21.47 5.76
N ALA A 189 0.52 22.62 5.97
CA ALA A 189 0.36 23.68 4.98
C ALA A 189 -0.24 23.23 3.62
N GLY A 190 -0.95 22.09 3.59
CA GLY A 190 -1.53 21.53 2.37
C GLY A 190 -0.53 20.89 1.39
N ILE A 191 0.73 20.66 1.81
CA ILE A 191 1.79 20.10 0.98
C ILE A 191 1.71 18.57 0.94
N ILE A 192 1.43 17.93 2.09
CA ILE A 192 1.25 16.50 2.26
C ILE A 192 -0.12 16.20 2.88
N GLU A 193 -0.57 14.95 2.75
CA GLU A 193 -1.79 14.49 3.40
C GLU A 193 -1.68 14.58 4.93
N PRO A 194 -2.78 14.77 5.68
CA PRO A 194 -2.72 14.99 7.12
C PRO A 194 -2.29 13.74 7.89
N GLY A 195 -1.39 13.97 8.83
CA GLY A 195 -0.90 13.00 9.80
C GLY A 195 -0.23 13.71 10.96
N HIS A 196 -0.35 13.21 12.17
CA HIS A 196 0.30 13.78 13.34
C HIS A 196 1.57 13.02 13.67
N PHE A 197 2.64 13.75 13.93
CA PHE A 197 3.96 13.23 14.28
C PHE A 197 4.37 13.78 15.64
N ARG A 198 4.56 12.89 16.61
CA ARG A 198 5.01 13.24 17.95
C ARG A 198 6.47 12.86 18.10
N PHE A 199 7.36 13.85 18.08
CA PHE A 199 8.77 13.65 18.33
C PHE A 199 9.06 13.77 19.82
N SER A 200 9.87 12.85 20.36
CA SER A 200 10.56 13.01 21.63
C SER A 200 12.02 13.27 21.34
N VAL A 201 12.56 14.39 21.84
CA VAL A 201 13.91 14.86 21.48
C VAL A 201 14.70 15.29 22.71
N VAL A 202 16.05 15.28 22.58
CA VAL A 202 16.97 15.98 23.48
C VAL A 202 17.80 16.94 22.62
N GLY A 203 17.66 18.22 22.84
CA GLY A 203 18.13 19.23 21.90
C GLY A 203 17.38 19.08 20.57
N GLU A 204 18.10 18.87 19.47
CA GLU A 204 17.52 18.62 18.15
C GLU A 204 17.47 17.11 17.79
N ARG A 205 18.17 16.26 18.54
CA ARG A 205 18.30 14.83 18.25
C ARG A 205 17.02 14.07 18.59
N VAL A 206 16.51 13.33 17.62
CA VAL A 206 15.31 12.51 17.77
C VAL A 206 15.64 11.23 18.55
N LEU A 207 14.95 11.04 19.67
CA LEU A 207 15.00 9.81 20.48
C LEU A 207 13.89 8.84 20.09
N ARG A 208 12.72 9.38 19.70
CA ARG A 208 11.55 8.61 19.30
C ARG A 208 10.67 9.47 18.40
N LEU A 209 10.11 8.82 17.38
CA LEU A 209 8.96 9.32 16.66
C LEU A 209 7.79 8.35 16.90
N GLU A 210 6.61 8.89 17.22
CA GLU A 210 5.36 8.16 17.19
C GLU A 210 4.37 8.90 16.29
N GLN A 211 3.78 8.19 15.34
CA GLN A 211 2.85 8.79 14.39
C GLN A 211 1.40 8.38 14.69
N ARG A 212 0.49 9.31 14.50
CA ARG A 212 -0.94 9.12 14.56
C ARG A 212 -1.52 9.43 13.18
N LEU A 213 -2.07 8.40 12.53
CA LEU A 213 -2.75 8.47 11.23
C LEU A 213 -4.28 8.38 11.43
N GLY A 214 -5.05 8.11 10.38
CA GLY A 214 -6.51 8.02 10.42
C GLY A 214 -7.22 9.32 10.00
N TYR A 215 -6.49 10.39 9.69
CA TYR A 215 -7.08 11.67 9.27
C TYR A 215 -7.60 11.66 7.83
N GLN A 216 -7.15 10.71 7.01
CA GLN A 216 -7.61 10.49 5.63
C GLN A 216 -8.60 9.33 5.51
N HIS A 217 -9.16 8.86 6.62
CA HIS A 217 -10.16 7.81 6.58
C HIS A 217 -11.42 8.28 5.83
N LYS A 218 -11.68 7.66 4.69
CA LYS A 218 -12.78 7.97 3.76
C LYS A 218 -13.93 6.96 3.85
N GLY A 219 -13.74 5.88 4.61
CA GLY A 219 -14.68 4.77 4.70
C GLY A 219 -14.78 3.98 3.39
N VAL A 220 -13.70 3.90 2.61
CA VAL A 220 -13.69 3.23 1.30
C VAL A 220 -14.14 1.77 1.42
N GLU A 221 -13.71 1.07 2.45
CA GLU A 221 -14.10 -0.32 2.69
C GLU A 221 -15.62 -0.48 2.90
N LYS A 222 -16.28 0.50 3.52
CA LYS A 222 -17.75 0.52 3.67
C LYS A 222 -18.46 0.74 2.34
N LEU A 223 -17.89 1.54 1.44
CA LEU A 223 -18.46 1.83 0.13
C LEU A 223 -18.48 0.61 -0.81
N PHE A 224 -17.63 -0.38 -0.57
CA PHE A 224 -17.64 -1.63 -1.34
C PHE A 224 -18.80 -2.55 -0.96
N ILE A 225 -19.30 -2.51 0.28
CA ILE A 225 -20.31 -3.45 0.76
C ILE A 225 -21.60 -3.28 -0.04
N GLY A 226 -22.06 -4.36 -0.69
CA GLY A 226 -23.24 -4.40 -1.56
C GLY A 226 -23.02 -3.83 -2.96
N ALA A 227 -21.84 -3.32 -3.28
CA ALA A 227 -21.51 -2.85 -4.62
C ALA A 227 -21.37 -4.02 -5.61
N ASP A 228 -21.52 -3.74 -6.90
CA ASP A 228 -21.16 -4.66 -7.96
C ASP A 228 -19.66 -4.57 -8.31
N ILE A 229 -19.19 -5.51 -9.14
CA ILE A 229 -17.79 -5.59 -9.57
C ILE A 229 -17.32 -4.29 -10.24
N ALA A 230 -18.14 -3.67 -11.07
CA ALA A 230 -17.77 -2.46 -11.81
C ALA A 230 -17.62 -1.25 -10.88
N ARG A 231 -18.54 -1.10 -9.92
CA ARG A 231 -18.44 -0.07 -8.89
C ARG A 231 -17.21 -0.29 -8.01
N GLY A 232 -16.91 -1.55 -7.66
CA GLY A 232 -15.70 -1.92 -6.92
C GLY A 232 -14.42 -1.52 -7.67
N ALA A 233 -14.35 -1.77 -8.97
CA ALA A 233 -13.21 -1.37 -9.81
C ALA A 233 -13.00 0.16 -9.81
N SER A 234 -14.08 0.92 -9.86
CA SER A 234 -14.02 2.38 -9.78
C SER A 234 -13.56 2.88 -8.39
N LEU A 235 -14.00 2.25 -7.30
CA LEU A 235 -13.63 2.65 -5.94
C LEU A 235 -12.17 2.36 -5.62
N VAL A 236 -11.67 1.17 -6.00
CA VAL A 236 -10.32 0.72 -5.63
C VAL A 236 -9.23 1.62 -6.22
N GLY A 237 -9.40 2.11 -7.44
CA GLY A 237 -8.46 3.06 -8.07
C GLY A 237 -8.40 4.43 -7.38
N ARG A 238 -9.29 4.68 -6.42
CA ARG A 238 -9.39 5.95 -5.65
C ARG A 238 -8.93 5.81 -4.19
N VAL A 239 -8.40 4.66 -3.83
CA VAL A 239 -7.76 4.45 -2.51
C VAL A 239 -6.55 5.35 -2.38
N SER A 240 -5.62 5.28 -3.35
CA SER A 240 -4.46 6.15 -3.44
C SER A 240 -4.22 6.48 -4.92
N GLY A 241 -4.45 7.75 -5.32
CA GLY A 241 -4.51 8.14 -6.73
C GLY A 241 -3.18 8.01 -7.49
N ASP A 242 -2.07 7.96 -6.78
CA ASP A 242 -0.73 7.75 -7.35
C ASP A 242 -0.36 6.26 -7.53
N SER A 243 -1.20 5.36 -7.04
CA SER A 243 -1.08 3.90 -7.18
C SER A 243 -2.33 3.29 -7.81
N THR A 244 -3.07 4.08 -8.60
CA THR A 244 -4.38 3.68 -9.16
C THR A 244 -4.30 2.42 -10.03
N CYS A 245 -3.23 2.25 -10.83
CA CYS A 245 -3.03 1.07 -11.67
C CYS A 245 -2.72 -0.18 -10.82
N ALA A 246 -1.87 -0.04 -9.80
CA ALA A 246 -1.54 -1.15 -8.92
C ALA A 246 -2.76 -1.66 -8.16
N TYR A 247 -3.55 -0.76 -7.56
CA TYR A 247 -4.79 -1.12 -6.86
C TYR A 247 -5.84 -1.73 -7.80
N ALA A 248 -6.04 -1.12 -8.98
CA ALA A 248 -6.99 -1.63 -9.96
C ALA A 248 -6.61 -3.02 -10.46
N TRP A 249 -5.30 -3.28 -10.69
CA TRP A 249 -4.86 -4.61 -11.10
C TRP A 249 -4.95 -5.64 -9.97
N ALA A 250 -4.58 -5.28 -8.73
CA ALA A 250 -4.74 -6.18 -7.59
C ALA A 250 -6.21 -6.55 -7.36
N TYR A 251 -7.13 -5.58 -7.44
CA TYR A 251 -8.58 -5.85 -7.39
C TYR A 251 -9.05 -6.73 -8.54
N ALA A 252 -8.64 -6.41 -9.77
CA ALA A 252 -9.00 -7.21 -10.94
C ALA A 252 -8.54 -8.66 -10.79
N ALA A 253 -7.29 -8.88 -10.36
CA ALA A 253 -6.75 -10.21 -10.12
C ALA A 253 -7.51 -10.97 -9.01
N ALA A 254 -7.93 -10.28 -7.93
CA ALA A 254 -8.74 -10.88 -6.88
C ALA A 254 -10.12 -11.33 -7.37
N VAL A 255 -10.80 -10.49 -8.15
CA VAL A 255 -12.10 -10.81 -8.75
C VAL A 255 -11.98 -11.93 -9.77
N GLU A 256 -10.97 -11.89 -10.64
CA GLU A 256 -10.69 -12.92 -11.66
C GLU A 256 -10.41 -14.28 -11.00
N ALA A 257 -9.65 -14.28 -9.91
CA ALA A 257 -9.41 -15.50 -9.14
C ALA A 257 -10.69 -16.05 -8.50
N ALA A 258 -11.52 -15.19 -7.90
CA ALA A 258 -12.80 -15.59 -7.31
C ALA A 258 -13.78 -16.13 -8.37
N CYS A 259 -13.76 -15.57 -9.58
CA CYS A 259 -14.62 -15.99 -10.70
C CYS A 259 -14.00 -17.14 -11.53
N CYS A 260 -12.78 -17.57 -11.25
CA CYS A 260 -12.03 -18.56 -12.03
C CYS A 260 -11.90 -18.18 -13.52
N VAL A 261 -11.62 -16.90 -13.81
CA VAL A 261 -11.51 -16.36 -15.17
C VAL A 261 -10.08 -15.86 -15.40
N GLU A 262 -9.53 -16.16 -16.57
CA GLU A 262 -8.22 -15.67 -16.99
C GLU A 262 -8.39 -14.54 -18.01
N PRO A 263 -7.81 -13.35 -17.76
CA PRO A 263 -7.83 -12.25 -18.71
C PRO A 263 -6.97 -12.56 -19.94
N PRO A 264 -7.32 -12.00 -21.12
CA PRO A 264 -6.56 -12.24 -22.35
C PRO A 264 -5.09 -11.80 -22.23
N PRO A 265 -4.14 -12.45 -22.92
CA PRO A 265 -2.72 -12.09 -22.87
C PRO A 265 -2.44 -10.63 -23.25
N ARG A 266 -3.19 -10.07 -24.21
CA ARG A 266 -3.09 -8.66 -24.59
C ARG A 266 -3.49 -7.75 -23.42
N ALA A 267 -4.57 -8.06 -22.71
CA ALA A 267 -4.99 -7.30 -21.54
C ALA A 267 -3.91 -7.28 -20.46
N LEU A 268 -3.27 -8.42 -20.19
CA LEU A 268 -2.16 -8.51 -19.23
C LEU A 268 -0.95 -7.67 -19.67
N ALA A 269 -0.63 -7.66 -20.97
CA ALA A 269 0.46 -6.85 -21.51
C ALA A 269 0.16 -5.33 -21.38
N VAL A 270 -1.08 -4.92 -21.65
CA VAL A 270 -1.51 -3.51 -21.45
C VAL A 270 -1.49 -3.14 -19.97
N ARG A 271 -1.98 -4.01 -19.06
CA ARG A 271 -1.89 -3.77 -17.60
C ARG A 271 -0.45 -3.53 -17.14
N ALA A 272 0.50 -4.36 -17.61
CA ALA A 272 1.91 -4.19 -17.28
C ALA A 272 2.47 -2.86 -17.85
N LEU A 273 2.08 -2.50 -19.06
CA LEU A 273 2.47 -1.21 -19.66
C LEU A 273 1.96 -0.03 -18.83
N LEU A 274 0.71 -0.06 -18.39
CA LEU A 274 0.12 0.98 -17.53
C LEU A 274 0.81 1.06 -16.17
N LEU A 275 1.11 -0.09 -15.54
CA LEU A 275 1.77 -0.17 -14.23
C LEU A 275 3.21 0.37 -14.28
N GLU A 276 3.98 0.03 -15.32
CA GLU A 276 5.33 0.58 -15.48
C GLU A 276 5.30 2.09 -15.78
N ARG A 277 4.28 2.58 -16.50
CA ARG A 277 4.09 4.02 -16.69
C ARG A 277 3.73 4.74 -15.38
N GLU A 278 2.94 4.13 -14.51
CA GLU A 278 2.65 4.64 -13.15
C GLU A 278 3.94 4.72 -12.32
N ARG A 279 4.77 3.68 -12.35
CA ARG A 279 6.07 3.64 -11.64
C ARG A 279 6.99 4.76 -12.08
N VAL A 280 7.20 4.94 -13.38
CA VAL A 280 8.06 6.02 -13.92
C VAL A 280 7.53 7.39 -13.49
N ALA A 281 6.22 7.65 -13.61
CA ALA A 281 5.61 8.92 -13.22
C ALA A 281 5.88 9.29 -11.76
N ASN A 282 5.78 8.29 -10.87
CA ASN A 282 5.98 8.50 -9.43
C ASN A 282 7.45 8.68 -9.08
N HIS A 283 8.34 7.87 -9.62
CA HIS A 283 9.78 8.04 -9.38
C HIS A 283 10.32 9.37 -9.91
N LEU A 284 9.86 9.84 -11.09
CA LEU A 284 10.19 11.18 -11.57
C LEU A 284 9.73 12.27 -10.58
N GLY A 285 8.50 12.16 -10.07
CA GLY A 285 7.99 13.11 -9.07
C GLY A 285 8.77 13.09 -7.77
N ASP A 286 9.14 11.90 -7.30
CA ASP A 286 9.89 11.73 -6.06
C ASP A 286 11.31 12.28 -6.14
N LEU A 287 12.01 12.01 -7.23
CA LEU A 287 13.36 12.55 -7.45
C LEU A 287 13.35 14.08 -7.46
N GLY A 288 12.35 14.69 -8.09
CA GLY A 288 12.18 16.14 -8.06
C GLY A 288 11.94 16.68 -6.64
N ALA A 289 11.01 16.06 -5.90
CA ALA A 289 10.68 16.48 -4.54
C ALA A 289 11.85 16.28 -3.57
N LEU A 290 12.59 15.19 -3.65
CA LEU A 290 13.78 14.92 -2.85
C LEU A 290 14.90 15.95 -3.11
N GLY A 291 15.09 16.33 -4.38
CA GLY A 291 16.00 17.43 -4.71
C GLY A 291 15.57 18.73 -4.03
N ASN A 292 14.27 19.07 -4.08
CA ASN A 292 13.74 20.26 -3.40
C ASN A 292 13.95 20.25 -1.89
N ASP A 293 13.70 19.12 -1.23
CA ASP A 293 13.84 18.99 0.22
C ASP A 293 15.31 19.08 0.69
N ALA A 294 16.24 18.82 -0.25
CA ALA A 294 17.67 19.09 -0.08
C ALA A 294 18.14 20.43 -0.68
N ALA A 295 17.22 21.39 -0.87
CA ALA A 295 17.47 22.74 -1.41
C ALA A 295 17.99 22.79 -2.87
N PHE A 296 17.72 21.77 -3.68
CA PHE A 296 18.09 21.70 -5.10
C PHE A 296 16.88 21.93 -6.00
N ALA A 297 16.36 23.17 -6.06
CA ALA A 297 15.18 23.56 -6.82
C ALA A 297 15.31 23.32 -8.34
N PHE A 298 16.52 23.30 -8.90
CA PHE A 298 16.75 22.92 -10.29
C PHE A 298 16.28 21.50 -10.56
N GLY A 299 16.63 20.54 -9.67
CA GLY A 299 16.18 19.16 -9.78
C GLY A 299 14.67 19.04 -9.76
N LEU A 300 13.98 19.75 -8.83
CA LEU A 300 12.52 19.80 -8.79
C LEU A 300 11.93 20.23 -10.14
N THR A 301 12.41 21.34 -10.68
CA THR A 301 11.88 21.92 -11.94
C THR A 301 12.05 20.95 -13.10
N GLN A 302 13.22 20.33 -13.25
CA GLN A 302 13.49 19.42 -14.36
C GLN A 302 12.68 18.12 -14.24
N PHE A 303 12.66 17.47 -13.09
CA PHE A 303 11.91 16.24 -12.89
C PHE A 303 10.39 16.45 -13.00
N PHE A 304 9.87 17.58 -12.49
CA PHE A 304 8.44 17.87 -12.62
C PHE A 304 8.04 18.16 -14.07
N ARG A 305 8.92 18.79 -14.86
CA ARG A 305 8.72 18.95 -16.29
C ARG A 305 8.65 17.58 -16.99
N LEU A 306 9.61 16.67 -16.71
CA LEU A 306 9.61 15.32 -17.27
C LEU A 306 8.36 14.53 -16.86
N LYS A 307 7.97 14.60 -15.59
CA LYS A 307 6.73 13.99 -15.09
C LYS A 307 5.51 14.55 -15.81
N GLU A 308 5.43 15.88 -15.98
CA GLU A 308 4.31 16.52 -16.68
C GLU A 308 4.19 16.06 -18.13
N ASP A 309 5.30 16.02 -18.86
CA ASP A 309 5.32 15.51 -20.24
C ASP A 309 4.90 14.03 -20.30
N TRP A 310 5.33 13.23 -19.33
CA TRP A 310 4.97 11.81 -19.20
C TRP A 310 3.46 11.62 -19.01
N VAL A 311 2.86 12.31 -18.03
CA VAL A 311 1.43 12.12 -17.71
C VAL A 311 0.51 12.80 -18.75
N ARG A 312 0.97 13.82 -19.48
CA ARG A 312 0.24 14.36 -20.63
C ARG A 312 0.13 13.36 -21.77
N GLN A 313 1.18 12.56 -21.99
CA GLN A 313 1.10 11.49 -22.96
C GLN A 313 0.16 10.37 -22.49
N ASN A 314 0.14 10.01 -21.19
CA ASN A 314 -0.87 9.11 -20.65
C ASN A 314 -2.30 9.59 -20.97
N ALA A 315 -2.57 10.88 -20.75
CA ALA A 315 -3.89 11.46 -21.04
C ALA A 315 -4.25 11.37 -22.54
N ARG A 316 -3.29 11.58 -23.42
CA ARG A 316 -3.52 11.47 -24.87
C ARG A 316 -3.78 10.04 -25.32
N LEU A 317 -3.05 9.07 -24.77
CA LEU A 317 -3.13 7.67 -25.20
C LEU A 317 -4.26 6.90 -24.50
N PHE A 318 -4.51 7.19 -23.23
CA PHE A 318 -5.40 6.40 -22.37
C PHE A 318 -6.56 7.20 -21.75
N GLY A 319 -6.72 8.46 -22.12
CA GLY A 319 -7.83 9.31 -21.68
C GLY A 319 -7.70 9.91 -20.29
N HIS A 320 -6.74 9.46 -19.46
CA HIS A 320 -6.51 9.98 -18.11
C HIS A 320 -5.03 10.08 -17.77
N ARG A 321 -4.64 11.18 -17.09
CA ARG A 321 -3.22 11.47 -16.73
C ARG A 321 -2.56 10.37 -15.90
N PHE A 322 -3.31 9.79 -14.95
CA PHE A 322 -2.88 8.70 -14.08
C PHE A 322 -3.47 7.35 -14.49
N MET A 323 -4.09 7.25 -15.67
CA MET A 323 -4.67 6.03 -16.22
C MET A 323 -5.72 5.38 -15.30
N MET A 324 -6.45 6.23 -14.54
CA MET A 324 -7.54 5.80 -13.66
C MET A 324 -8.65 5.15 -14.48
N ASP A 325 -9.25 4.09 -13.94
CA ASP A 325 -10.32 3.29 -14.56
C ASP A 325 -9.92 2.55 -15.86
N CYS A 326 -8.61 2.50 -16.19
CA CYS A 326 -8.11 1.78 -17.37
C CYS A 326 -8.00 0.26 -17.16
N ILE A 327 -7.78 -0.19 -15.94
CA ILE A 327 -7.72 -1.61 -15.58
C ILE A 327 -9.02 -1.99 -14.89
N VAL A 328 -9.65 -3.06 -15.38
CA VAL A 328 -10.90 -3.59 -14.84
C VAL A 328 -10.85 -5.11 -14.77
N PRO A 329 -11.66 -5.75 -13.93
CA PRO A 329 -11.80 -7.21 -13.94
C PRO A 329 -12.14 -7.75 -15.33
N GLY A 330 -11.45 -8.81 -15.72
CA GLY A 330 -11.53 -9.41 -17.05
C GLY A 330 -10.67 -8.75 -18.11
N GLY A 331 -9.97 -7.62 -17.81
CA GLY A 331 -9.09 -6.99 -18.80
C GLY A 331 -8.81 -5.52 -18.57
N VAL A 332 -8.96 -4.73 -19.64
CA VAL A 332 -8.72 -3.29 -19.66
C VAL A 332 -9.81 -2.57 -20.47
N THR A 333 -10.00 -1.27 -20.20
CA THR A 333 -10.93 -0.40 -20.94
C THR A 333 -10.25 0.37 -22.08
N VAL A 334 -8.93 0.28 -22.17
CA VAL A 334 -8.07 0.98 -23.13
C VAL A 334 -7.23 -0.02 -23.91
N ASP A 335 -6.69 0.41 -25.06
CA ASP A 335 -5.74 -0.37 -25.84
C ASP A 335 -4.62 0.54 -26.35
N ALA A 336 -3.53 -0.06 -26.85
CA ALA A 336 -2.43 0.64 -27.47
C ALA A 336 -2.22 0.08 -28.88
N ASP A 337 -2.52 0.87 -29.89
CA ASP A 337 -2.23 0.56 -31.28
C ASP A 337 -0.74 0.76 -31.62
N ALA A 338 -0.34 0.44 -32.85
CA ALA A 338 1.05 0.57 -33.27
C ALA A 338 1.59 2.01 -33.17
N ALA A 339 0.76 3.02 -33.40
CA ALA A 339 1.15 4.43 -33.30
C ALA A 339 1.36 4.84 -31.84
N ALA A 340 0.47 4.39 -30.93
CA ALA A 340 0.60 4.59 -29.49
C ALA A 340 1.88 3.91 -28.94
N LEU A 341 2.14 2.67 -29.35
CA LEU A 341 3.35 1.94 -28.94
C LEU A 341 4.64 2.61 -29.44
N ALA A 342 4.67 3.10 -30.68
CA ALA A 342 5.80 3.85 -31.23
C ALA A 342 6.05 5.15 -30.44
N ALA A 343 4.99 5.91 -30.12
CA ALA A 343 5.09 7.14 -29.33
C ALA A 343 5.58 6.87 -27.89
N ILE A 344 5.21 5.71 -27.29
CA ILE A 344 5.73 5.30 -25.99
C ILE A 344 7.23 5.01 -26.05
N VAL A 345 7.69 4.28 -27.07
CA VAL A 345 9.12 3.97 -27.27
C VAL A 345 9.94 5.25 -27.45
N GLU A 346 9.46 6.19 -28.26
CA GLU A 346 10.11 7.49 -28.46
C GLU A 346 10.22 8.27 -27.14
N GLN A 347 9.14 8.37 -26.38
CA GLN A 347 9.15 9.04 -25.08
C GLN A 347 10.10 8.36 -24.10
N CYS A 348 10.16 7.02 -24.08
CA CYS A 348 11.12 6.29 -23.24
C CYS A 348 12.57 6.69 -23.56
N GLY A 349 12.92 6.90 -24.84
CA GLY A 349 14.25 7.36 -25.25
C GLY A 349 14.57 8.77 -24.75
N ALA A 350 13.61 9.69 -24.88
CA ALA A 350 13.77 11.07 -24.43
C ALA A 350 13.92 11.16 -22.88
N ILE A 351 13.11 10.39 -22.13
CA ILE A 351 13.18 10.36 -20.66
C ILE A 351 14.50 9.74 -20.20
N GLU A 352 14.94 8.62 -20.81
CA GLU A 352 16.19 7.96 -20.44
C GLU A 352 17.40 8.89 -20.59
N ALA A 353 17.50 9.63 -21.71
CA ALA A 353 18.57 10.59 -21.94
C ALA A 353 18.57 11.69 -20.87
N ALA A 354 17.41 12.31 -20.61
CA ALA A 354 17.29 13.38 -19.63
C ALA A 354 17.56 12.90 -18.19
N VAL A 355 17.06 11.72 -17.82
CA VAL A 355 17.26 11.14 -16.48
C VAL A 355 18.72 10.79 -16.24
N LYS A 356 19.44 10.33 -17.28
CA LYS A 356 20.87 10.06 -17.17
C LYS A 356 21.66 11.33 -16.85
N GLU A 357 21.41 12.44 -17.56
CA GLU A 357 22.07 13.72 -17.30
C GLU A 357 21.75 14.24 -15.89
N LEU A 358 20.48 14.13 -15.46
CA LEU A 358 20.07 14.56 -14.12
C LEU A 358 20.70 13.70 -13.03
N ARG A 359 20.88 12.38 -13.27
CA ARG A 359 21.57 11.49 -12.33
C ARG A 359 23.01 11.93 -12.12
N GLU A 360 23.74 12.23 -13.21
CA GLU A 360 25.12 12.73 -13.13
C GLU A 360 25.21 14.02 -12.28
N LEU A 361 24.21 14.91 -12.41
CA LEU A 361 24.12 16.12 -11.59
C LEU A 361 23.84 15.80 -10.11
N TYR A 362 22.93 14.84 -9.81
CA TYR A 362 22.61 14.43 -8.44
C TYR A 362 23.81 13.78 -7.76
N ASP A 363 24.49 12.86 -8.46
CA ASP A 363 25.65 12.13 -7.93
C ASP A 363 26.86 13.06 -7.73
N GLY A 364 27.02 14.05 -8.59
CA GLY A 364 28.11 15.02 -8.54
C GLY A 364 27.87 16.26 -7.67
N HIS A 365 26.66 16.45 -7.11
CA HIS A 365 26.33 17.66 -6.32
C HIS A 365 26.66 17.47 -4.85
N PRO A 366 27.72 18.11 -4.31
CA PRO A 366 28.18 17.86 -2.92
C PRO A 366 27.10 18.12 -1.88
N GLY A 367 26.29 19.19 -2.04
CA GLY A 367 25.24 19.55 -1.09
C GLY A 367 24.09 18.54 -1.05
N LEU A 368 23.78 17.86 -2.18
CA LEU A 368 22.82 16.76 -2.18
C LEU A 368 23.38 15.54 -1.48
N GLN A 369 24.62 15.17 -1.79
CA GLN A 369 25.27 13.98 -1.21
C GLN A 369 25.44 14.14 0.30
N ASP A 370 25.78 15.33 0.78
CA ASP A 370 25.88 15.65 2.20
C ASP A 370 24.53 15.47 2.94
N ARG A 371 23.42 15.82 2.29
CA ARG A 371 22.08 15.69 2.86
C ARG A 371 21.50 14.27 2.72
N PHE A 372 21.89 13.52 1.70
CA PHE A 372 21.33 12.21 1.39
C PHE A 372 22.08 11.07 2.09
N ALA A 373 23.41 11.13 2.10
CA ALA A 373 24.24 10.07 2.65
C ALA A 373 24.10 10.02 4.18
N THR A 374 23.96 8.82 4.69
CA THR A 374 23.82 8.53 6.13
C THR A 374 22.59 9.11 6.82
N THR A 375 21.66 9.72 6.09
CA THR A 375 20.42 10.28 6.62
C THR A 375 19.29 9.25 6.54
N GLY A 376 18.59 9.02 7.64
CA GLY A 376 17.40 8.16 7.68
C GLY A 376 17.71 6.69 7.38
N ILE A 377 18.68 6.09 8.06
CA ILE A 377 19.16 4.72 7.81
C ILE A 377 18.19 3.68 8.34
N ILE A 378 17.89 2.67 7.51
CA ILE A 378 17.27 1.39 7.88
C ILE A 378 18.18 0.26 7.43
N ASP A 379 18.60 -0.59 8.35
CA ASP A 379 19.36 -1.79 8.00
C ASP A 379 18.47 -2.94 7.51
N SER A 380 19.07 -3.94 6.87
CA SER A 380 18.35 -5.07 6.29
C SER A 380 17.69 -5.97 7.33
N ASN A 381 18.16 -6.01 8.58
CA ASN A 381 17.56 -6.82 9.64
C ASN A 381 16.26 -6.18 10.11
N LEU A 382 16.29 -4.88 10.39
CA LEU A 382 15.09 -4.12 10.74
C LEU A 382 14.07 -4.13 9.59
N ALA A 383 14.52 -4.01 8.34
CA ALA A 383 13.65 -4.11 7.17
C ALA A 383 12.92 -5.46 7.09
N ARG A 384 13.61 -6.59 7.38
CA ARG A 384 12.99 -7.91 7.47
C ARG A 384 12.07 -8.04 8.68
N GLU A 385 12.46 -7.49 9.83
CA GLU A 385 11.64 -7.48 11.04
C GLU A 385 10.31 -6.76 10.80
N LEU A 386 10.34 -5.62 10.13
CA LEU A 386 9.17 -4.84 9.78
C LEU A 386 8.46 -5.32 8.49
N SER A 387 8.87 -6.46 7.93
CA SER A 387 8.24 -7.03 6.73
C SER A 387 8.21 -6.07 5.54
N LEU A 388 9.23 -5.23 5.36
CA LEU A 388 9.27 -4.24 4.28
C LEU A 388 9.26 -4.91 2.90
N THR A 389 8.60 -4.23 1.95
CA THR A 389 8.57 -4.59 0.53
C THR A 389 8.92 -3.36 -0.32
N GLY A 390 9.02 -3.58 -1.63
CA GLY A 390 9.17 -2.51 -2.60
C GLY A 390 10.48 -1.75 -2.50
N MET A 391 10.46 -0.52 -2.94
CA MET A 391 11.60 0.37 -3.03
C MET A 391 12.30 0.55 -1.67
N ALA A 392 11.55 0.66 -0.57
CA ALA A 392 12.12 0.82 0.77
C ALA A 392 12.94 -0.40 1.20
N ALA A 393 12.46 -1.63 0.93
CA ALA A 393 13.20 -2.85 1.18
C ALA A 393 14.41 -3.00 0.26
N ARG A 394 14.26 -2.69 -1.03
CA ARG A 394 15.36 -2.77 -2.00
C ARG A 394 16.49 -1.80 -1.69
N ALA A 395 16.20 -0.67 -1.09
CA ALA A 395 17.23 0.27 -0.62
C ALA A 395 18.03 -0.22 0.60
N THR A 396 17.68 -1.38 1.18
CA THR A 396 18.41 -2.04 2.28
C THR A 396 19.08 -3.36 1.85
N GLY A 397 19.22 -3.62 0.55
CA GLY A 397 19.80 -4.85 0.00
C GLY A 397 18.84 -6.04 -0.09
N ILE A 398 17.55 -5.89 0.25
CA ILE A 398 16.58 -6.97 0.14
C ILE A 398 16.11 -7.10 -1.31
N LEU A 399 16.51 -8.19 -1.97
CA LEU A 399 16.16 -8.48 -3.36
C LEU A 399 14.74 -9.09 -3.45
N LEU A 400 13.72 -8.31 -3.14
CA LEU A 400 12.31 -8.70 -3.24
C LEU A 400 11.58 -7.80 -4.24
N ASP A 401 11.19 -8.38 -5.38
CA ASP A 401 10.38 -7.73 -6.41
C ASP A 401 9.39 -8.76 -6.96
N GLY A 402 8.09 -8.51 -6.80
CA GLY A 402 7.03 -9.41 -7.25
C GLY A 402 6.94 -9.57 -8.77
N ARG A 403 7.65 -8.74 -9.54
CA ARG A 403 7.74 -8.82 -11.01
C ARG A 403 8.87 -9.73 -11.48
N ALA A 404 9.81 -10.11 -10.60
CA ALA A 404 11.01 -10.86 -10.96
C ALA A 404 10.92 -12.33 -10.57
N HIS A 405 11.58 -13.18 -11.36
CA HIS A 405 11.79 -14.58 -10.99
C HIS A 405 12.70 -14.71 -9.76
N ARG A 406 12.34 -15.61 -8.87
CA ARG A 406 13.17 -16.05 -7.75
C ARG A 406 12.98 -17.54 -7.51
N GLN A 407 13.80 -18.15 -6.70
CA GLN A 407 13.73 -19.58 -6.44
C GLN A 407 12.33 -19.98 -5.93
N GLY A 408 11.65 -20.83 -6.71
CA GLY A 408 10.32 -21.33 -6.38
C GLY A 408 9.16 -20.35 -6.61
N TYR A 409 9.44 -19.16 -7.16
CA TYR A 409 8.42 -18.16 -7.49
C TYR A 409 8.52 -17.74 -8.96
N THR A 410 7.41 -17.82 -9.65
CA THR A 410 7.24 -17.30 -11.01
C THR A 410 6.33 -16.06 -10.94
N PRO A 411 6.78 -14.90 -11.41
CA PRO A 411 5.93 -13.71 -11.41
C PRO A 411 4.74 -13.87 -12.36
N PRO A 412 3.64 -13.14 -12.13
CA PRO A 412 2.48 -13.21 -13.01
C PRO A 412 2.80 -12.72 -14.42
N PRO A 413 2.10 -13.24 -15.45
CA PRO A 413 2.22 -12.73 -16.81
C PRO A 413 1.86 -11.22 -16.88
N PRO A 414 2.52 -10.45 -17.77
CA PRO A 414 3.55 -10.90 -18.71
C PRO A 414 4.97 -10.90 -18.12
N TYR A 415 5.15 -10.51 -16.85
CA TYR A 415 6.45 -10.31 -16.21
C TYR A 415 7.34 -11.55 -16.25
N ALA A 416 6.73 -12.76 -16.18
CA ALA A 416 7.47 -14.02 -16.31
C ALA A 416 8.32 -14.09 -17.59
N ALA A 417 7.85 -13.49 -18.69
CA ALA A 417 8.55 -13.49 -19.97
C ALA A 417 9.47 -12.27 -20.18
N LEU A 418 9.32 -11.21 -19.38
CA LEU A 418 10.01 -9.92 -19.58
C LEU A 418 11.43 -9.89 -18.99
N GLY A 419 11.78 -10.87 -18.14
CA GLY A 419 13.10 -10.94 -17.52
C GLY A 419 13.43 -9.69 -16.72
N VAL A 420 12.57 -9.35 -15.75
CA VAL A 420 12.76 -8.19 -14.86
C VAL A 420 14.06 -8.32 -14.10
N ARG A 421 14.80 -7.23 -14.01
CA ARG A 421 16.08 -7.09 -13.31
C ARG A 421 15.85 -6.28 -12.04
N PRO A 422 15.64 -6.94 -10.88
CA PRO A 422 15.48 -6.22 -9.63
C PRO A 422 16.74 -5.40 -9.31
N VAL A 423 16.53 -4.19 -8.83
CA VAL A 423 17.60 -3.29 -8.42
C VAL A 423 17.65 -3.18 -6.91
N THR A 424 18.85 -3.09 -6.33
CA THR A 424 19.05 -2.93 -4.88
C THR A 424 20.20 -2.00 -4.58
N ASP A 425 20.15 -1.44 -3.37
CA ASP A 425 21.27 -0.71 -2.75
C ASP A 425 21.32 -1.13 -1.27
N GLU A 426 22.49 -1.24 -0.69
CA GLU A 426 22.67 -1.80 0.67
C GLU A 426 22.79 -0.72 1.76
N ARG A 427 22.90 0.56 1.39
CA ARG A 427 23.16 1.65 2.34
C ARG A 427 21.99 1.94 3.29
N GLY A 428 20.75 1.70 2.87
CA GLY A 428 19.55 1.89 3.68
C GLY A 428 19.15 3.35 3.97
N ASP A 429 19.90 4.32 3.48
CA ASP A 429 19.72 5.75 3.70
C ASP A 429 18.89 6.43 2.60
N VAL A 430 18.74 7.76 2.67
CA VAL A 430 18.09 8.55 1.62
C VAL A 430 18.80 8.39 0.28
N ALA A 431 20.15 8.35 0.26
CA ALA A 431 20.92 8.17 -0.97
C ALA A 431 20.61 6.83 -1.65
N ALA A 432 20.50 5.75 -0.88
CA ALA A 432 20.07 4.44 -1.40
C ALA A 432 18.66 4.49 -2.01
N ARG A 433 17.71 5.12 -1.32
CA ARG A 433 16.34 5.26 -1.83
C ARG A 433 16.25 6.13 -3.08
N VAL A 434 17.13 7.12 -3.23
CA VAL A 434 17.29 7.91 -4.46
C VAL A 434 17.88 7.07 -5.59
N ALA A 435 18.97 6.33 -5.34
CA ALA A 435 19.64 5.48 -6.32
C ALA A 435 18.69 4.40 -6.88
N VAL A 436 17.97 3.70 -6.01
CA VAL A 436 16.96 2.69 -6.41
C VAL A 436 15.90 3.28 -7.34
N ARG A 437 15.43 4.52 -7.11
CA ARG A 437 14.46 5.18 -8.01
C ARG A 437 15.02 5.44 -9.40
N PHE A 438 16.27 5.89 -9.49
CA PHE A 438 16.94 6.06 -10.79
C PHE A 438 17.04 4.74 -11.55
N ASP A 439 17.45 3.68 -10.87
CA ASP A 439 17.63 2.36 -11.47
C ASP A 439 16.28 1.72 -11.85
N GLU A 440 15.23 1.91 -11.03
CA GLU A 440 13.88 1.44 -11.37
C GLU A 440 13.26 2.21 -12.55
N ILE A 441 13.56 3.50 -12.72
CA ILE A 441 13.16 4.22 -13.94
C ILE A 441 13.81 3.55 -15.16
N ALA A 442 15.13 3.30 -15.13
CA ALA A 442 15.84 2.69 -16.24
C ALA A 442 15.27 1.30 -16.59
N GLU A 443 15.00 0.46 -15.58
CA GLU A 443 14.41 -0.86 -15.78
C GLU A 443 12.98 -0.77 -16.32
N SER A 444 12.14 0.12 -15.79
CA SER A 444 10.78 0.33 -16.30
C SER A 444 10.75 0.82 -17.75
N LEU A 445 11.67 1.72 -18.14
CA LEU A 445 11.80 2.17 -19.52
C LEU A 445 12.22 1.02 -20.46
N ARG A 446 13.12 0.12 -19.99
CA ARG A 446 13.49 -1.09 -20.73
C ARG A 446 12.28 -2.02 -20.90
N LEU A 447 11.53 -2.27 -19.82
CA LEU A 447 10.33 -3.11 -19.84
C LEU A 447 9.24 -2.56 -20.77
N LEU A 448 9.00 -1.25 -20.75
CA LEU A 448 8.05 -0.57 -21.66
C LEU A 448 8.41 -0.76 -23.13
N ARG A 449 9.70 -0.66 -23.48
CA ARG A 449 10.16 -0.93 -24.86
C ARG A 449 9.97 -2.41 -25.24
N THR A 450 10.27 -3.32 -24.31
CA THR A 450 10.10 -4.77 -24.54
C THR A 450 8.62 -5.10 -24.75
N LEU A 451 7.74 -4.55 -23.91
CA LEU A 451 6.28 -4.70 -24.04
C LEU A 451 5.77 -4.13 -25.37
N ALA A 452 6.25 -2.96 -25.77
CA ALA A 452 5.82 -2.32 -27.01
C ALA A 452 6.17 -3.15 -28.25
N VAL A 453 7.36 -3.76 -28.27
CA VAL A 453 7.80 -4.63 -29.38
C VAL A 453 7.08 -5.98 -29.36
N GLY A 454 6.86 -6.54 -28.17
CA GLY A 454 6.26 -7.87 -27.97
C GLY A 454 4.76 -7.84 -27.67
N MET A 455 4.05 -6.75 -27.97
CA MET A 455 2.63 -6.62 -27.64
C MET A 455 1.81 -7.73 -28.31
N ALA A 456 1.18 -8.57 -27.50
CA ALA A 456 0.34 -9.66 -27.96
C ALA A 456 -0.84 -9.11 -28.78
N ALA A 457 -1.21 -9.82 -29.85
CA ALA A 457 -2.48 -9.60 -30.56
C ALA A 457 -3.63 -10.27 -29.81
N GLY A 458 -4.86 -9.83 -30.04
CA GLY A 458 -6.07 -10.45 -29.50
C GLY A 458 -6.94 -9.49 -28.71
N ASP A 459 -7.86 -10.06 -27.94
CA ASP A 459 -8.83 -9.33 -27.16
C ASP A 459 -8.19 -8.64 -25.96
N THR A 460 -8.79 -7.53 -25.54
CA THR A 460 -8.38 -6.78 -24.35
C THR A 460 -9.30 -7.02 -23.15
N ARG A 461 -10.33 -7.82 -23.30
CA ARG A 461 -11.32 -8.09 -22.24
C ARG A 461 -12.03 -9.42 -22.45
N VAL A 462 -12.43 -10.04 -21.36
CA VAL A 462 -13.36 -11.17 -21.28
C VAL A 462 -14.47 -10.83 -20.29
N ASP A 463 -15.68 -11.36 -20.54
CA ASP A 463 -16.80 -11.18 -19.63
C ASP A 463 -16.65 -12.02 -18.36
N LEU A 464 -17.12 -11.48 -17.26
CA LEU A 464 -17.10 -12.09 -15.93
C LEU A 464 -18.52 -12.30 -15.43
N ALA A 465 -18.80 -13.48 -14.93
CA ALA A 465 -20.00 -13.73 -14.13
C ALA A 465 -19.63 -13.66 -12.63
N PRO A 466 -20.38 -12.91 -11.80
CA PRO A 466 -20.14 -12.90 -10.35
C PRO A 466 -20.21 -14.32 -9.77
N ALA A 467 -19.27 -14.65 -8.91
CA ALA A 467 -19.21 -15.94 -8.25
C ALA A 467 -19.77 -15.82 -6.82
N ALA A 468 -21.01 -16.26 -6.63
CA ALA A 468 -21.70 -16.22 -5.32
C ALA A 468 -20.89 -16.96 -4.23
N GLY A 469 -20.68 -16.30 -3.10
CA GLY A 469 -19.95 -16.84 -1.95
C GLY A 469 -18.45 -17.07 -2.16
N ALA A 470 -17.90 -16.73 -3.33
CA ALA A 470 -16.49 -16.90 -3.63
C ALA A 470 -15.62 -15.79 -3.04
N SER A 471 -14.33 -16.08 -2.93
CA SER A 471 -13.35 -15.09 -2.49
C SER A 471 -12.07 -15.21 -3.32
N GLY A 472 -11.31 -14.13 -3.39
CA GLY A 472 -10.05 -14.09 -4.11
C GLY A 472 -9.10 -13.04 -3.54
N LEU A 473 -7.81 -13.27 -3.74
CA LEU A 473 -6.73 -12.39 -3.34
C LEU A 473 -5.89 -12.03 -4.57
N GLY A 474 -5.72 -10.73 -4.81
CA GLY A 474 -4.82 -10.23 -5.83
C GLY A 474 -3.62 -9.52 -5.21
N VAL A 475 -2.44 -9.77 -5.75
CA VAL A 475 -1.18 -9.20 -5.26
C VAL A 475 -0.37 -8.69 -6.42
N ILE A 476 0.04 -7.43 -6.38
CA ILE A 476 0.77 -6.74 -7.46
C ILE A 476 1.91 -5.91 -6.86
N GLU A 477 3.07 -5.97 -7.50
CA GLU A 477 4.20 -5.10 -7.16
C GLU A 477 4.00 -3.70 -7.74
N GLY A 478 3.45 -2.80 -6.94
CA GLY A 478 3.36 -1.37 -7.24
C GLY A 478 4.72 -0.66 -7.12
N TRP A 479 4.75 0.63 -7.39
CA TRP A 479 5.97 1.43 -7.33
C TRP A 479 6.50 1.66 -5.89
N ARG A 480 5.60 1.67 -4.87
CA ARG A 480 5.99 1.69 -3.45
C ARG A 480 6.37 0.32 -2.94
N GLY A 481 5.77 -0.74 -3.49
CA GLY A 481 5.91 -2.12 -3.04
C GLY A 481 4.65 -2.92 -3.33
N GLU A 482 4.48 -4.00 -2.60
CA GLU A 482 3.41 -4.95 -2.80
C GLU A 482 2.05 -4.40 -2.37
N VAL A 483 1.16 -4.20 -3.34
CA VAL A 483 -0.26 -3.87 -3.15
C VAL A 483 -1.06 -5.16 -3.16
N LEU A 484 -1.94 -5.33 -2.18
CA LEU A 484 -2.79 -6.50 -2.03
C LEU A 484 -4.26 -6.08 -1.96
N VAL A 485 -5.15 -6.85 -2.58
CA VAL A 485 -6.60 -6.67 -2.44
C VAL A 485 -7.26 -8.02 -2.19
N GLY A 486 -7.92 -8.17 -1.03
CA GLY A 486 -8.80 -9.30 -0.72
C GLY A 486 -10.25 -8.97 -1.09
N VAL A 487 -10.93 -9.88 -1.78
CA VAL A 487 -12.34 -9.73 -2.19
C VAL A 487 -13.15 -10.93 -1.70
N GLN A 488 -14.34 -10.66 -1.17
CA GLN A 488 -15.34 -11.68 -0.84
C GLN A 488 -16.68 -11.26 -1.44
N PHE A 489 -17.37 -12.21 -2.07
CA PHE A 489 -18.71 -12.04 -2.61
C PHE A 489 -19.76 -12.62 -1.65
N ASP A 490 -20.93 -12.00 -1.59
CA ASP A 490 -22.11 -12.56 -0.94
C ASP A 490 -22.80 -13.61 -1.84
N ASN A 491 -23.90 -14.17 -1.34
CA ASN A 491 -24.67 -15.18 -2.08
C ASN A 491 -25.41 -14.63 -3.32
N ASP A 492 -25.52 -13.31 -3.42
CA ASP A 492 -26.14 -12.63 -4.56
C ASP A 492 -25.10 -12.15 -5.60
N GLY A 493 -23.82 -12.47 -5.38
CA GLY A 493 -22.71 -12.05 -6.24
C GLY A 493 -22.34 -10.58 -6.11
N ARG A 494 -22.74 -9.92 -5.01
CA ARG A 494 -22.31 -8.57 -4.65
C ARG A 494 -21.06 -8.63 -3.78
N LEU A 495 -20.32 -7.55 -3.72
CA LEU A 495 -19.16 -7.42 -2.84
C LEU A 495 -19.60 -7.40 -1.37
N ALA A 496 -19.30 -8.45 -0.63
CA ALA A 496 -19.52 -8.53 0.81
C ALA A 496 -18.41 -7.82 1.57
N ARG A 497 -17.16 -8.02 1.15
CA ARG A 497 -15.97 -7.43 1.76
C ARG A 497 -14.89 -7.20 0.71
N VAL A 498 -14.28 -6.02 0.71
CA VAL A 498 -13.06 -5.73 -0.03
C VAL A 498 -12.07 -5.08 0.93
N HIS A 499 -10.86 -5.61 1.01
CA HIS A 499 -9.76 -5.05 1.80
C HIS A 499 -8.59 -4.71 0.88
N PRO A 500 -8.41 -3.43 0.52
CA PRO A 500 -7.18 -2.97 -0.11
C PRO A 500 -6.10 -2.78 0.94
N HIS A 501 -4.88 -3.22 0.65
CA HIS A 501 -3.72 -3.09 1.53
C HIS A 501 -2.54 -2.45 0.80
N ASP A 502 -2.00 -1.38 1.39
CA ASP A 502 -0.86 -0.62 0.87
C ASP A 502 0.45 -1.05 1.55
N PRO A 503 1.58 -1.12 0.84
CA PRO A 503 2.88 -1.41 1.44
C PRO A 503 3.32 -0.37 2.48
N SER A 504 2.66 0.78 2.54
CA SER A 504 2.90 1.80 3.58
C SER A 504 2.54 1.33 4.99
N TRP A 505 1.69 0.30 5.14
CA TRP A 505 1.42 -0.31 6.45
C TRP A 505 2.69 -0.82 7.13
N GLN A 506 3.58 -1.45 6.38
CA GLN A 506 4.87 -1.94 6.85
C GLN A 506 5.92 -0.83 6.91
N ALA A 507 5.86 0.14 6.01
CA ALA A 507 6.89 1.16 5.87
C ALA A 507 6.71 2.36 6.82
N TRP A 508 5.50 2.65 7.32
CA TRP A 508 5.30 3.68 8.35
C TRP A 508 6.06 3.39 9.65
N PRO A 509 6.05 2.16 10.21
CA PRO A 509 6.94 1.84 11.33
C PRO A 509 8.43 2.03 11.01
N ALA A 510 8.86 1.69 9.79
CA ALA A 510 10.24 1.91 9.39
C ALA A 510 10.64 3.40 9.41
N LEU A 511 9.73 4.29 9.01
CA LEU A 511 9.98 5.74 9.10
C LEU A 511 10.21 6.19 10.55
N GLU A 512 9.49 5.63 11.53
CA GLU A 512 9.72 5.95 12.96
C GLU A 512 11.13 5.58 13.42
N HIS A 513 11.66 4.48 12.88
CA HIS A 513 13.04 4.06 13.16
C HIS A 513 14.06 4.87 12.36
N ALA A 514 13.78 5.17 11.09
CA ALA A 514 14.69 5.87 10.20
C ALA A 514 15.08 7.26 10.70
N VAL A 515 14.20 7.94 11.44
CA VAL A 515 14.48 9.30 11.97
C VAL A 515 15.22 9.29 13.31
N MET A 516 15.38 8.12 13.93
CA MET A 516 16.08 8.03 15.22
C MET A 516 17.56 8.33 15.05
N ASN A 517 18.08 9.18 15.94
CA ASN A 517 19.43 9.70 15.93
C ASN A 517 19.72 10.80 14.88
N ASP A 518 18.83 11.04 13.93
CA ASP A 518 18.84 12.23 13.08
C ASP A 518 18.26 13.44 13.84
N ILE A 519 18.24 14.59 13.21
CA ILE A 519 17.65 15.82 13.77
C ILE A 519 16.27 16.08 13.19
N VAL A 520 15.41 16.78 13.93
CA VAL A 520 14.04 17.08 13.48
C VAL A 520 13.99 17.75 12.09
N PRO A 521 14.91 18.68 11.72
CA PRO A 521 14.94 19.26 10.37
C PRO A 521 15.20 18.29 9.22
N ASP A 522 15.72 17.09 9.46
CA ASP A 522 15.93 16.07 8.43
C ASP A 522 14.65 15.24 8.16
N PHE A 523 13.67 15.30 9.06
CA PHE A 523 12.44 14.52 8.94
C PHE A 523 11.68 14.73 7.61
N PRO A 524 11.49 15.94 7.07
CA PRO A 524 10.81 16.12 5.78
C PRO A 524 11.50 15.33 4.65
N LEU A 525 12.83 15.41 4.57
CA LEU A 525 13.63 14.68 3.59
C LEU A 525 13.52 13.15 3.78
N ILE A 526 13.66 12.68 5.02
CA ILE A 526 13.52 11.25 5.34
C ILE A 526 12.12 10.77 4.99
N ASN A 527 11.07 11.46 5.43
CA ASN A 527 9.68 11.13 5.14
C ASN A 527 9.43 11.08 3.62
N LYS A 528 9.87 12.10 2.89
CA LYS A 528 9.71 12.15 1.43
C LYS A 528 10.49 11.03 0.74
N SER A 529 11.61 10.58 1.27
CA SER A 529 12.38 9.49 0.69
C SER A 529 11.65 8.14 0.71
N PHE A 530 10.76 7.91 1.67
CA PHE A 530 9.84 6.77 1.69
C PHE A 530 8.60 7.03 0.81
N ASN A 531 8.11 8.26 0.78
CA ASN A 531 6.88 8.71 0.11
C ASN A 531 5.67 7.82 0.39
N LEU A 532 5.34 7.65 1.67
CA LEU A 532 4.30 6.75 2.13
C LEU A 532 2.89 7.31 1.85
N SER A 533 1.95 6.40 1.59
CA SER A 533 0.54 6.75 1.41
C SER A 533 -0.17 6.86 2.76
N TYR A 534 -0.76 8.02 3.05
CA TYR A 534 -1.68 8.22 4.17
C TYR A 534 -3.03 7.59 3.84
N SER A 535 -3.59 7.95 2.69
CA SER A 535 -4.89 7.44 2.23
C SER A 535 -4.91 5.93 1.97
N GLY A 536 -3.78 5.32 1.60
CA GLY A 536 -3.65 3.87 1.43
C GLY A 536 -3.66 3.08 2.74
N VAL A 537 -3.36 3.76 3.86
CA VAL A 537 -3.39 3.17 5.21
C VAL A 537 -4.69 3.51 5.93
N ASP A 538 -5.20 4.71 5.73
CA ASP A 538 -6.38 5.21 6.43
C ASP A 538 -7.69 4.67 5.83
N LEU A 539 -7.78 4.37 4.52
CA LEU A 539 -8.89 3.79 3.76
C LEU A 539 -10.24 4.56 3.86
#